data_5dc89359b1b9839f02536039f825fdb3
#
_entry.id   5dc89359b1b9839f02536039f825fdb3
#
_cell.length_a   1.000
_cell.length_b   1.000
_cell.length_c   1.000
_cell.angle_alpha   90.00
_cell.angle_beta   90.00
_cell.angle_gamma   90.00
#
_symmetry.space_group_name_H-M   'P 1'
#
loop_
_entity.id
_entity.type
_entity.pdbx_description
1 polymer ?
#
loop_
_entity_poly.entity_id
_entity_poly.type
_entity_poly.pdbx_seq_one_letter_code
_entity_poly.pdbx_strand_id
1 'polypeptide(L)'
;VHHTFIPDHARFREIGGLACQEGMRRHHVEERGFDDIAQHVTVAPDGLIWTGRDWNLTPASVGFGLNRGAFMLEMIGNFDLGCDRLEGAQLEATIAVVATVQSRFSLPPEALLFHRDVPVTQKSCPGTGLEKRDMLVRLRLAREGRTDQPAGQA
;
A
#
# COMPACT_ATOMS: atom_id res chain seq x y z
N VAL A 1 3.29 -2.45 3.93
CA VAL A 1 2.87 -1.62 2.79
C VAL A 1 3.81 -1.83 1.63
N HIS A 2 3.23 -1.92 0.43
CA HIS A 2 3.93 -2.20 -0.82
C HIS A 2 3.53 -1.21 -1.91
N HIS A 3 4.30 -1.19 -3.00
CA HIS A 3 3.92 -0.59 -4.27
C HIS A 3 3.97 -1.64 -5.38
N THR A 4 3.20 -1.42 -6.44
CA THR A 4 3.16 -2.33 -7.58
C THR A 4 4.44 -2.29 -8.41
N PHE A 5 5.15 -1.16 -8.44
CA PHE A 5 6.19 -0.83 -9.39
C PHE A 5 5.66 -0.80 -10.85
N ILE A 6 5.00 -1.88 -11.29
CA ILE A 6 4.17 -1.98 -12.49
C ILE A 6 2.89 -2.76 -12.09
N PRO A 7 1.69 -2.21 -12.38
CA PRO A 7 1.40 -0.95 -13.07
C PRO A 7 1.82 0.29 -12.26
N ASP A 8 2.35 1.28 -12.97
CA ASP A 8 2.62 2.64 -12.48
C ASP A 8 1.43 3.58 -12.73
N HIS A 9 1.55 4.87 -12.35
CA HIS A 9 0.48 5.86 -12.59
C HIS A 9 0.20 6.07 -14.08
N ALA A 10 1.21 5.96 -14.95
CA ALA A 10 1.02 6.08 -16.39
C ALA A 10 0.17 4.92 -16.91
N ARG A 11 0.49 3.70 -16.51
CA ARG A 11 -0.29 2.51 -16.88
C ARG A 11 -1.71 2.55 -16.31
N PHE A 12 -1.87 3.01 -15.07
CA PHE A 12 -3.20 3.20 -14.49
C PHE A 12 -4.06 4.15 -15.31
N ARG A 13 -3.51 5.29 -15.75
CA ARG A 13 -4.25 6.24 -16.61
C ARG A 13 -4.66 5.65 -17.96
N GLU A 14 -3.83 4.75 -18.48
CA GLU A 14 -4.08 4.10 -19.78
C GLU A 14 -5.20 3.05 -19.72
N ILE A 15 -5.20 2.18 -18.71
CA ILE A 15 -6.07 1.00 -18.68
C ILE A 15 -7.14 1.01 -17.57
N GLY A 16 -7.03 1.91 -16.62
CA GLY A 16 -7.96 2.04 -15.49
C GLY A 16 -7.72 1.05 -14.35
N GLY A 17 -8.35 1.32 -13.20
CA GLY A 17 -8.14 0.57 -11.96
C GLY A 17 -8.56 -0.89 -12.04
N LEU A 18 -9.71 -1.18 -12.67
CA LEU A 18 -10.19 -2.56 -12.81
C LEU A 18 -9.20 -3.43 -13.59
N ALA A 19 -8.73 -2.94 -14.73
CA ALA A 19 -7.78 -3.69 -15.55
C ALA A 19 -6.42 -3.86 -14.85
N CYS A 20 -5.98 -2.88 -14.05
CA CYS A 20 -4.80 -3.02 -13.20
C CYS A 20 -5.00 -4.12 -12.16
N GLN A 21 -6.13 -4.13 -11.45
CA GLN A 21 -6.44 -5.13 -10.42
C GLN A 21 -6.53 -6.54 -11.01
N GLU A 22 -7.24 -6.72 -12.10
CA GLU A 22 -7.37 -8.00 -12.79
C GLU A 22 -6.03 -8.49 -13.36
N GLY A 23 -5.22 -7.58 -13.91
CA GLY A 23 -3.89 -7.89 -14.41
C GLY A 23 -2.95 -8.37 -13.30
N MET A 24 -2.95 -7.70 -12.15
CA MET A 24 -2.18 -8.13 -10.98
C MET A 24 -2.64 -9.50 -10.47
N ARG A 25 -3.96 -9.71 -10.36
CA ARG A 25 -4.50 -11.00 -9.92
C ARG A 25 -4.08 -12.12 -10.87
N ARG A 26 -4.20 -11.91 -12.17
CA ARG A 26 -3.78 -12.89 -13.18
C ARG A 26 -2.29 -13.21 -13.07
N HIS A 27 -1.42 -12.19 -12.99
CA HIS A 27 0.02 -12.38 -12.79
C HIS A 27 0.31 -13.22 -11.53
N HIS A 28 -0.34 -12.88 -10.40
CA HIS A 28 -0.12 -13.60 -9.15
C HIS A 28 -0.57 -15.07 -9.22
N VAL A 29 -1.72 -15.34 -9.84
CA VAL A 29 -2.25 -16.71 -9.92
C VAL A 29 -1.54 -17.52 -11.01
N GLU A 30 -1.45 -16.99 -12.24
CA GLU A 30 -1.01 -17.77 -13.40
C GLU A 30 0.52 -17.86 -13.52
N GLU A 31 1.24 -16.77 -13.14
CA GLU A 31 2.70 -16.72 -13.31
C GLU A 31 3.45 -16.98 -12.00
N ARG A 32 2.90 -16.55 -10.84
CA ARG A 32 3.53 -16.75 -9.54
C ARG A 32 3.03 -17.99 -8.81
N GLY A 33 1.94 -18.60 -9.27
CA GLY A 33 1.34 -19.80 -8.67
C GLY A 33 0.71 -19.54 -7.30
N PHE A 34 0.27 -18.31 -7.02
CA PHE A 34 -0.46 -18.00 -5.78
C PHE A 34 -1.93 -18.42 -5.90
N ASP A 35 -2.57 -18.74 -4.78
CA ASP A 35 -3.99 -19.10 -4.76
C ASP A 35 -4.91 -17.94 -5.13
N ASP A 36 -4.47 -16.70 -4.92
CA ASP A 36 -5.19 -15.47 -5.25
C ASP A 36 -4.21 -14.30 -5.36
N ILE A 37 -4.73 -13.08 -5.64
CA ILE A 37 -3.94 -11.85 -5.58
C ILE A 37 -3.19 -11.76 -4.24
N ALA A 38 -1.99 -11.20 -4.24
CA ALA A 38 -1.09 -11.26 -3.08
C ALA A 38 -1.58 -10.45 -1.89
N GLN A 39 -2.13 -9.25 -2.14
CA GLN A 39 -2.53 -8.26 -1.15
C GLN A 39 -4.01 -8.35 -0.76
N HIS A 40 -4.34 -7.87 0.45
CA HIS A 40 -5.71 -7.76 0.92
C HIS A 40 -6.46 -6.57 0.30
N VAL A 41 -5.75 -5.45 0.08
CA VAL A 41 -6.31 -4.27 -0.59
C VAL A 41 -5.28 -3.65 -1.52
N THR A 42 -5.80 -3.04 -2.58
CA THR A 42 -5.03 -2.19 -3.50
C THR A 42 -5.59 -0.78 -3.44
N VAL A 43 -4.72 0.23 -3.31
CA VAL A 43 -5.08 1.64 -3.34
C VAL A 43 -4.65 2.23 -4.69
N ALA A 44 -5.63 2.69 -5.45
CA ALA A 44 -5.41 3.27 -6.77
C ALA A 44 -5.07 4.77 -6.70
N PRO A 45 -4.46 5.35 -7.76
CA PRO A 45 -4.10 6.77 -7.82
C PRO A 45 -5.27 7.75 -7.62
N ASP A 46 -6.49 7.34 -7.98
CA ASP A 46 -7.72 8.11 -7.78
C ASP A 46 -8.31 7.99 -6.35
N GLY A 47 -7.64 7.24 -5.48
CA GLY A 47 -8.06 6.99 -4.11
C GLY A 47 -9.05 5.83 -3.95
N LEU A 48 -9.48 5.18 -5.03
CA LEU A 48 -10.32 3.99 -4.93
C LEU A 48 -9.56 2.83 -4.27
N ILE A 49 -10.27 2.14 -3.39
CA ILE A 49 -9.75 0.98 -2.66
C ILE A 49 -10.38 -0.28 -3.24
N TRP A 50 -9.55 -1.14 -3.80
CA TRP A 50 -9.96 -2.41 -4.38
C TRP A 50 -9.72 -3.54 -3.37
N THR A 51 -10.71 -4.38 -3.15
CA THR A 51 -10.54 -5.60 -2.34
C THR A 51 -9.75 -6.62 -3.13
N GLY A 52 -8.88 -7.34 -2.43
CA GLY A 52 -8.07 -8.42 -2.98
C GLY A 52 -8.33 -9.72 -2.23
N ARG A 53 -7.25 -10.31 -1.68
CA ARG A 53 -7.28 -11.54 -0.88
C ARG A 53 -8.17 -11.36 0.36
N ASP A 54 -8.91 -12.41 0.74
CA ASP A 54 -9.70 -12.42 1.98
C ASP A 54 -8.81 -12.09 3.20
N TRP A 55 -9.33 -11.27 4.10
CA TRP A 55 -8.61 -10.80 5.28
C TRP A 55 -8.26 -11.90 6.29
N ASN A 56 -8.95 -13.04 6.24
CA ASN A 56 -8.67 -14.21 7.06
C ASN A 56 -7.52 -15.07 6.49
N LEU A 57 -7.08 -14.80 5.26
CA LEU A 57 -6.00 -15.51 4.61
C LEU A 57 -4.68 -14.77 4.76
N THR A 58 -3.60 -15.53 4.87
CA THR A 58 -2.25 -14.96 4.89
C THR A 58 -1.92 -14.35 3.53
N PRO A 59 -1.42 -13.10 3.46
CA PRO A 59 -1.02 -12.48 2.20
C PRO A 59 0.23 -13.14 1.62
N ALA A 60 0.47 -12.97 0.33
CA ALA A 60 1.66 -13.48 -0.35
C ALA A 60 2.65 -12.34 -0.63
N SER A 61 3.45 -11.94 0.36
CA SER A 61 4.29 -10.75 0.30
C SER A 61 5.77 -11.08 0.38
N VAL A 62 6.29 -11.21 1.60
CA VAL A 62 7.73 -11.31 1.87
C VAL A 62 8.22 -12.75 1.91
N GLY A 63 7.36 -13.70 2.21
CA GLY A 63 7.74 -15.09 2.46
C GLY A 63 8.36 -15.31 3.84
N PHE A 64 9.14 -16.40 3.98
CA PHE A 64 9.91 -16.73 5.20
C PHE A 64 9.11 -16.77 6.51
N GLY A 65 7.80 -17.07 6.44
CA GLY A 65 6.91 -17.07 7.60
C GLY A 65 6.47 -15.67 8.10
N LEU A 66 6.99 -14.60 7.52
CA LEU A 66 6.71 -13.22 7.93
C LEU A 66 5.35 -12.69 7.44
N ASN A 67 4.71 -13.41 6.53
CA ASN A 67 3.37 -13.04 6.04
C ASN A 67 2.27 -13.34 7.06
N ARG A 68 2.51 -14.30 7.98
CA ARG A 68 1.47 -14.72 8.92
C ARG A 68 1.12 -13.61 9.90
N GLY A 69 -0.17 -13.29 9.98
CA GLY A 69 -0.68 -12.22 10.85
C GLY A 69 -0.43 -10.81 10.30
N ALA A 70 0.11 -10.68 9.09
CA ALA A 70 0.28 -9.40 8.44
C ALA A 70 -0.98 -9.00 7.66
N PHE A 71 -1.31 -7.70 7.65
CA PHE A 71 -2.22 -7.10 6.68
C PHE A 71 -1.40 -6.45 5.57
N MET A 72 -1.65 -6.83 4.33
CA MET A 72 -0.93 -6.32 3.17
C MET A 72 -1.78 -5.32 2.39
N LEU A 73 -1.26 -4.11 2.26
CA LEU A 73 -1.77 -3.06 1.38
C LEU A 73 -0.76 -2.83 0.26
N GLU A 74 -1.25 -2.71 -0.96
CA GLU A 74 -0.45 -2.37 -2.13
C GLU A 74 -0.98 -1.10 -2.80
N MET A 75 -0.09 -0.17 -3.12
CA MET A 75 -0.40 1.07 -3.82
C MET A 75 -0.03 0.93 -5.29
N ILE A 76 -0.94 1.25 -6.20
CA ILE A 76 -0.61 1.30 -7.63
C ILE A 76 0.32 2.48 -7.87
N GLY A 77 1.52 2.20 -8.36
CA GLY A 77 2.53 3.21 -8.65
C GLY A 77 3.95 2.69 -8.50
N ASN A 78 4.88 3.45 -9.04
CA ASN A 78 6.32 3.31 -8.80
C ASN A 78 6.80 4.51 -7.98
N PHE A 79 6.94 4.34 -6.68
CA PHE A 79 7.33 5.42 -5.78
C PHE A 79 8.84 5.47 -5.50
N ASP A 80 9.65 4.95 -6.41
CA ASP A 80 11.08 5.21 -6.37
C ASP A 80 11.36 6.68 -6.70
N LEU A 81 12.46 7.20 -6.18
CA LEU A 81 12.84 8.60 -6.33
C LEU A 81 12.91 9.01 -7.82
N GLY A 82 12.19 10.08 -8.17
CA GLY A 82 12.10 10.57 -9.55
C GLY A 82 11.02 9.91 -10.41
N CYS A 83 10.25 8.95 -9.85
CA CYS A 83 9.11 8.31 -10.51
C CYS A 83 7.76 8.90 -10.05
N ASP A 84 6.76 8.05 -9.77
CA ASP A 84 5.46 8.50 -9.29
C ASP A 84 5.54 9.13 -7.89
N ARG A 85 4.53 9.96 -7.54
CA ARG A 85 4.40 10.56 -6.21
C ARG A 85 3.17 10.02 -5.51
N LEU A 86 3.35 9.64 -4.25
CA LEU A 86 2.22 9.31 -3.39
C LEU A 86 1.65 10.60 -2.80
N GLU A 87 0.55 11.08 -3.36
CA GLU A 87 -0.07 12.35 -2.97
C GLU A 87 -1.59 12.33 -3.17
N GLY A 88 -2.29 13.41 -2.74
CA GLY A 88 -3.73 13.58 -2.94
C GLY A 88 -4.56 12.41 -2.45
N ALA A 89 -5.57 12.03 -3.23
CA ALA A 89 -6.54 11.01 -2.87
C ALA A 89 -5.91 9.64 -2.57
N GLN A 90 -4.84 9.25 -3.29
CA GLN A 90 -4.16 7.99 -3.03
C GLN A 90 -3.45 7.98 -1.68
N LEU A 91 -2.77 9.07 -1.30
CA LEU A 91 -2.13 9.20 0.01
C LEU A 91 -3.19 9.17 1.12
N GLU A 92 -4.26 9.93 0.97
CA GLU A 92 -5.36 9.99 1.95
C GLU A 92 -5.99 8.61 2.17
N ALA A 93 -6.33 7.91 1.09
CA ALA A 93 -6.88 6.56 1.14
C ALA A 93 -5.89 5.56 1.78
N THR A 94 -4.61 5.66 1.45
CA THR A 94 -3.56 4.81 2.04
C THR A 94 -3.48 5.00 3.55
N ILE A 95 -3.43 6.26 4.02
CA ILE A 95 -3.40 6.57 5.45
C ILE A 95 -4.69 6.08 6.13
N ALA A 96 -5.85 6.30 5.53
CA ALA A 96 -7.14 5.87 6.08
C ALA A 96 -7.22 4.35 6.25
N VAL A 97 -6.79 3.57 5.25
CA VAL A 97 -6.75 2.10 5.32
C VAL A 97 -5.82 1.65 6.45
N VAL A 98 -4.59 2.15 6.48
CA VAL A 98 -3.61 1.74 7.51
C VAL A 98 -4.10 2.11 8.90
N ALA A 99 -4.60 3.34 9.11
CA ALA A 99 -5.14 3.78 10.40
C ALA A 99 -6.34 2.93 10.84
N THR A 100 -7.24 2.56 9.92
CA THR A 100 -8.40 1.71 10.18
C THR A 100 -7.97 0.31 10.63
N VAL A 101 -7.04 -0.31 9.91
CA VAL A 101 -6.51 -1.63 10.27
C VAL A 101 -5.80 -1.58 11.62
N GLN A 102 -4.95 -0.58 11.85
CA GLN A 102 -4.26 -0.42 13.13
C GLN A 102 -5.24 -0.21 14.29
N SER A 103 -6.28 0.58 14.10
CA SER A 103 -7.33 0.78 15.10
C SER A 103 -8.10 -0.51 15.37
N ARG A 104 -8.50 -1.23 14.32
CA ARG A 104 -9.27 -2.48 14.43
C ARG A 104 -8.54 -3.57 15.21
N PHE A 105 -7.22 -3.62 15.10
CA PHE A 105 -6.37 -4.61 15.76
C PHE A 105 -5.56 -4.06 16.94
N SER A 106 -5.89 -2.86 17.42
CA SER A 106 -5.21 -2.18 18.54
C SER A 106 -3.69 -2.08 18.36
N LEU A 107 -3.26 -1.86 17.12
CA LEU A 107 -1.84 -1.72 16.78
C LEU A 107 -1.39 -0.25 16.87
N PRO A 108 -0.15 0.02 17.32
CA PRO A 108 0.40 1.37 17.30
C PRO A 108 0.76 1.80 15.85
N PRO A 109 0.92 3.11 15.58
CA PRO A 109 1.40 3.60 14.28
C PRO A 109 2.71 2.93 13.82
N GLU A 110 3.59 2.62 14.74
CA GLU A 110 4.90 2.00 14.54
C GLU A 110 4.82 0.55 14.04
N ALA A 111 3.64 -0.09 14.12
CA ALA A 111 3.39 -1.38 13.48
C ALA A 111 3.38 -1.31 11.94
N LEU A 112 3.42 -0.09 11.37
CA LEU A 112 3.63 0.09 9.94
C LEU A 112 5.00 -0.48 9.52
N LEU A 113 4.98 -1.41 8.58
CA LEU A 113 6.18 -1.94 7.95
C LEU A 113 6.18 -1.64 6.44
N PHE A 114 7.29 -1.16 5.94
CA PHE A 114 7.60 -1.17 4.52
C PHE A 114 8.24 -2.50 4.15
N HIS A 115 8.06 -2.96 2.93
CA HIS A 115 8.69 -4.20 2.49
C HIS A 115 10.22 -4.14 2.66
N ARG A 116 10.85 -3.01 2.34
CA ARG A 116 12.29 -2.78 2.48
C ARG A 116 12.81 -2.81 3.94
N ASP A 117 11.91 -2.68 4.94
CA ASP A 117 12.31 -2.76 6.35
C ASP A 117 12.57 -4.20 6.80
N VAL A 118 12.20 -5.18 5.97
CA VAL A 118 12.35 -6.60 6.30
C VAL A 118 13.76 -7.05 5.96
N PRO A 119 14.56 -7.53 6.94
CA PRO A 119 15.99 -7.78 6.75
C PRO A 119 16.36 -8.76 5.64
N VAL A 120 15.43 -9.63 5.25
CA VAL A 120 15.67 -10.67 4.23
C VAL A 120 15.43 -10.17 2.79
N THR A 121 15.01 -8.92 2.60
CA THR A 121 14.75 -8.35 1.27
C THR A 121 15.77 -7.28 0.91
N GLN A 122 16.10 -7.19 -0.37
CA GLN A 122 16.91 -6.10 -0.95
C GLN A 122 16.07 -5.18 -1.85
N LYS A 123 14.74 -5.22 -1.71
CA LYS A 123 13.84 -4.43 -2.55
C LYS A 123 13.71 -2.99 -2.06
N SER A 124 13.49 -2.04 -2.98
CA SER A 124 13.17 -0.64 -2.66
C SER A 124 11.74 -0.44 -2.14
N CYS A 125 10.85 -1.44 -2.34
CA CYS A 125 9.42 -1.39 -2.04
C CYS A 125 9.15 -0.90 -0.60
N PRO A 126 8.23 0.05 -0.41
CA PRO A 126 7.27 0.62 -1.36
C PRO A 126 7.77 1.80 -2.19
N GLY A 127 9.07 1.95 -2.36
CA GLY A 127 9.72 2.98 -3.16
C GLY A 127 10.66 3.87 -2.36
N THR A 128 11.82 4.20 -2.95
CA THR A 128 12.88 5.02 -2.31
C THR A 128 12.48 6.47 -2.11
N GLY A 129 11.43 6.95 -2.81
CA GLY A 129 10.87 8.29 -2.65
C GLY A 129 9.91 8.43 -1.46
N LEU A 130 9.59 7.35 -0.74
CA LEU A 130 8.70 7.39 0.41
C LEU A 130 9.48 7.33 1.73
N GLU A 131 9.27 8.34 2.56
CA GLU A 131 9.84 8.37 3.92
C GLU A 131 8.87 7.78 4.94
N LYS A 132 9.28 6.72 5.62
CA LYS A 132 8.45 6.07 6.65
C LYS A 132 8.06 7.03 7.76
N ARG A 133 8.96 7.94 8.12
CA ARG A 133 8.70 8.97 9.15
C ARG A 133 7.47 9.82 8.80
N ASP A 134 7.34 10.23 7.55
CA ASP A 134 6.22 11.08 7.11
C ASP A 134 4.90 10.32 7.18
N MET A 135 4.91 9.04 6.80
CA MET A 135 3.73 8.17 6.95
C MET A 135 3.33 8.01 8.42
N LEU A 136 4.29 7.84 9.32
CA LEU A 136 4.02 7.73 10.77
C LEU A 136 3.43 9.01 11.36
N VAL A 137 3.91 10.18 10.94
CA VAL A 137 3.32 11.47 11.36
C VAL A 137 1.86 11.54 10.94
N ARG A 138 1.55 11.23 9.67
CA ARG A 138 0.18 11.26 9.15
C ARG A 138 -0.74 10.25 9.85
N LEU A 139 -0.24 9.06 10.15
CA LEU A 139 -1.00 8.04 10.88
C LEU A 139 -1.34 8.49 12.30
N ARG A 140 -0.43 9.16 13.00
CA ARG A 140 -0.70 9.72 14.33
C ARG A 140 -1.76 10.79 14.26
N LEU A 141 -1.65 11.74 13.32
CA LEU A 141 -2.65 12.79 13.10
C LEU A 141 -4.03 12.22 12.74
N ALA A 142 -4.10 11.23 11.86
CA ALA A 142 -5.35 10.57 11.49
C ALA A 142 -6.03 9.90 12.70
N ARG A 143 -5.26 9.29 13.59
CA ARG A 143 -5.78 8.64 14.83
C ARG A 143 -6.26 9.65 15.87
N GLU A 144 -5.69 10.84 15.89
CA GLU A 144 -6.11 11.93 16.78
C GLU A 144 -7.35 12.68 16.27
N GLY A 145 -7.90 12.29 15.10
CA GLY A 145 -9.02 12.96 14.46
C GLY A 145 -8.66 14.32 13.86
N ARG A 146 -7.38 14.59 13.68
CA ARG A 146 -6.88 15.81 13.03
C ARG A 146 -6.69 15.53 11.54
N THR A 147 -7.55 16.09 10.71
CA THR A 147 -7.28 16.19 9.28
C THR A 147 -6.18 17.24 9.06
N ASP A 148 -5.14 16.91 8.29
CA ASP A 148 -4.20 17.90 7.76
C ASP A 148 -4.98 18.92 6.91
N GLN A 149 -5.41 20.01 7.50
CA GLN A 149 -5.72 21.19 6.72
C GLN A 149 -4.37 21.78 6.31
N PRO A 150 -4.11 21.98 5.01
CA PRO A 150 -2.95 22.76 4.58
C PRO A 150 -3.06 24.10 5.29
N ALA A 151 -1.98 24.50 5.98
CA ALA A 151 -1.91 25.80 6.62
C ALA A 151 -2.29 26.86 5.58
N GLY A 152 -3.43 27.52 5.82
CA GLY A 152 -3.92 28.56 4.94
C GLY A 152 -2.82 29.61 4.78
N GLN A 153 -2.50 29.91 3.53
CA GLN A 153 -1.74 31.09 3.22
C GLN A 153 -2.58 32.30 3.61
N ALA A 154 -2.15 32.98 4.68
CA ALA A 154 -2.58 34.32 4.97
C ALA A 154 -1.71 35.32 4.20
#